data_50df2c49eb8cb4fe2b382a390f4349bc
#
_entry.id   50df2c49eb8cb4fe2b382a390f4349bc
#
_cell.length_a   1.000
_cell.length_b   1.000
_cell.length_c   1.000
_cell.angle_alpha   90.00
_cell.angle_beta   90.00
_cell.angle_gamma   90.00
#
_symmetry.space_group_name_H-M   'P 1'
#
loop_
_entity.id
_entity.type
_entity.pdbx_description
1 polymer ?
#
loop_
_entity_poly.entity_id
_entity_poly.type
_entity_poly.pdbx_seq_one_letter_code
_entity_poly.pdbx_strand_id
1 'polypeptide(L)'
;TTIPPGILGGMHLIQRYTQSGRHGETQRFIDAAVTSANRAAALTHRLLAFARRQPLNLKRVELNQLIESMHDLLSRTLGSHIHIRNQLQQGLWPVSSDENQLESALLNLVINARDAMPDGGTLTIRCTNTTLDEAYAVRNPHAHSGPHVELSVTDTGCGMSSETAERIFEPFFTTKPTGEGTGLGLSTVFANVTKMGGHITVESRLGQGAAFR
;
A
#
# COMPACT_ATOMS: atom_id res chain seq x y z
N THR A 1 -24.05 -5.41 13.41
CA THR A 1 -23.49 -4.96 12.11
C THR A 1 -24.11 -3.59 11.81
N THR A 2 -23.40 -2.50 12.07
CA THR A 2 -23.91 -1.13 11.87
C THR A 2 -23.57 -0.72 10.43
N ILE A 3 -24.61 -0.42 9.64
CA ILE A 3 -24.44 0.11 8.27
C ILE A 3 -23.82 1.51 8.36
N PRO A 4 -22.78 1.85 7.57
CA PRO A 4 -22.15 3.17 7.60
C PRO A 4 -23.14 4.30 7.37
N PRO A 5 -23.08 5.39 8.17
CA PRO A 5 -24.04 6.50 8.10
C PRO A 5 -24.21 7.12 6.70
N GLY A 6 -23.14 7.16 5.92
CA GLY A 6 -23.17 7.68 4.55
C GLY A 6 -24.00 6.84 3.57
N ILE A 7 -24.08 5.52 3.77
CA ILE A 7 -24.94 4.64 2.95
C ILE A 7 -26.39 4.86 3.32
N LEU A 8 -26.70 4.84 4.62
CA LEU A 8 -28.08 5.06 5.11
C LEU A 8 -28.60 6.45 4.74
N GLY A 9 -27.78 7.48 4.92
CA GLY A 9 -28.14 8.86 4.53
C GLY A 9 -28.39 8.99 3.03
N GLY A 10 -27.53 8.40 2.20
CA GLY A 10 -27.70 8.36 0.74
C GLY A 10 -29.00 7.66 0.33
N MET A 11 -29.30 6.48 0.92
CA MET A 11 -30.53 5.74 0.63
C MET A 11 -31.81 6.51 1.04
N HIS A 12 -31.82 7.17 2.20
CA HIS A 12 -32.94 8.00 2.63
C HIS A 12 -33.18 9.20 1.69
N LEU A 13 -32.10 9.84 1.22
CA LEU A 13 -32.22 10.94 0.27
C LEU A 13 -32.74 10.44 -1.08
N ILE A 14 -32.23 9.32 -1.60
CA ILE A 14 -32.72 8.69 -2.83
C ILE A 14 -34.23 8.44 -2.73
N GLN A 15 -34.68 7.82 -1.63
CA GLN A 15 -36.09 7.51 -1.42
C GLN A 15 -36.96 8.78 -1.39
N ARG A 16 -36.52 9.83 -0.69
CA ARG A 16 -37.22 11.11 -0.59
C ARG A 16 -37.29 11.84 -1.93
N TYR A 17 -36.19 11.88 -2.71
CA TYR A 17 -36.17 12.55 -4.01
C TYR A 17 -36.95 11.78 -5.07
N THR A 18 -36.94 10.45 -5.04
CA THR A 18 -37.77 9.62 -5.92
C THR A 18 -39.26 9.86 -5.66
N GLN A 19 -39.68 9.93 -4.38
CA GLN A 19 -41.06 10.21 -3.99
C GLN A 19 -41.55 11.63 -4.37
N SER A 20 -40.60 12.59 -4.44
CA SER A 20 -40.91 13.99 -4.83
C SER A 20 -40.77 14.24 -6.34
N GLY A 21 -40.54 13.21 -7.16
CA GLY A 21 -40.43 13.33 -8.62
C GLY A 21 -39.15 13.99 -9.13
N ARG A 22 -38.14 14.20 -8.27
CA ARG A 22 -36.85 14.83 -8.61
C ARG A 22 -35.81 13.79 -9.07
N HIS A 23 -36.08 13.09 -10.15
CA HIS A 23 -35.24 12.01 -10.63
C HIS A 23 -33.82 12.45 -11.09
N GLY A 24 -33.66 13.68 -11.55
CA GLY A 24 -32.35 14.19 -12.04
C GLY A 24 -31.26 14.29 -10.98
N GLU A 25 -31.63 14.47 -9.70
CA GLU A 25 -30.68 14.57 -8.59
C GLU A 25 -30.36 13.21 -7.94
N THR A 26 -31.15 12.19 -8.23
CA THR A 26 -31.07 10.86 -7.60
C THR A 26 -29.74 10.18 -7.94
N GLN A 27 -29.21 10.36 -9.15
CA GLN A 27 -27.96 9.76 -9.58
C GLN A 27 -26.77 10.17 -8.69
N ARG A 28 -26.69 11.45 -8.34
CA ARG A 28 -25.62 11.96 -7.44
C ARG A 28 -25.64 11.29 -6.06
N PHE A 29 -26.81 11.00 -5.51
CA PHE A 29 -26.94 10.30 -4.23
C PHE A 29 -26.65 8.81 -4.35
N ILE A 30 -27.00 8.19 -5.49
CA ILE A 30 -26.61 6.81 -5.80
C ILE A 30 -25.10 6.69 -5.84
N ASP A 31 -24.43 7.57 -6.59
CA ASP A 31 -22.97 7.56 -6.73
C ASP A 31 -22.26 7.76 -5.38
N ALA A 32 -22.78 8.66 -4.54
CA ALA A 32 -22.27 8.89 -3.20
C ALA A 32 -22.48 7.66 -2.28
N ALA A 33 -23.63 6.99 -2.37
CA ALA A 33 -23.93 5.79 -1.59
C ALA A 33 -23.06 4.61 -2.04
N VAL A 34 -22.88 4.40 -3.35
CA VAL A 34 -22.01 3.38 -3.93
C VAL A 34 -20.55 3.61 -3.53
N THR A 35 -20.08 4.86 -3.60
CA THR A 35 -18.73 5.24 -3.16
C THR A 35 -18.53 4.93 -1.67
N SER A 36 -19.51 5.27 -0.83
CA SER A 36 -19.46 4.99 0.62
C SER A 36 -19.49 3.49 0.91
N ALA A 37 -20.28 2.71 0.16
CA ALA A 37 -20.34 1.26 0.27
C ALA A 37 -19.00 0.60 -0.11
N ASN A 38 -18.39 1.04 -1.20
CA ASN A 38 -17.09 0.55 -1.65
C ASN A 38 -15.98 0.89 -0.65
N ARG A 39 -16.01 2.10 -0.05
CA ARG A 39 -15.08 2.48 1.03
C ARG A 39 -15.25 1.60 2.27
N ALA A 40 -16.49 1.32 2.68
CA ALA A 40 -16.77 0.46 3.83
C ALA A 40 -16.34 -0.99 3.57
N ALA A 41 -16.59 -1.52 2.37
CA ALA A 41 -16.14 -2.86 1.96
C ALA A 41 -14.61 -2.97 1.96
N ALA A 42 -13.92 -1.97 1.40
CA ALA A 42 -12.46 -1.90 1.40
C ALA A 42 -11.89 -1.84 2.83
N LEU A 43 -12.50 -1.05 3.73
CA LEU A 43 -12.11 -0.96 5.12
C LEU A 43 -12.33 -2.30 5.85
N THR A 44 -13.49 -2.94 5.64
CA THR A 44 -13.82 -4.24 6.23
C THR A 44 -12.84 -5.31 5.75
N HIS A 45 -12.52 -5.31 4.45
CA HIS A 45 -11.56 -6.27 3.88
C HIS A 45 -10.16 -6.07 4.46
N ARG A 46 -9.72 -4.81 4.65
CA ARG A 46 -8.43 -4.46 5.27
C ARG A 46 -8.39 -4.80 6.77
N LEU A 47 -9.49 -4.57 7.51
CA LEU A 47 -9.61 -4.96 8.91
C LEU A 47 -9.60 -6.48 9.08
N LEU A 48 -10.27 -7.22 8.18
CA LEU A 48 -10.24 -8.68 8.17
C LEU A 48 -8.85 -9.22 7.81
N ALA A 49 -8.14 -8.57 6.89
CA ALA A 49 -6.76 -8.92 6.56
C ALA A 49 -5.82 -8.68 7.76
N PHE A 50 -6.03 -7.60 8.51
CA PHE A 50 -5.29 -7.31 9.75
C PHE A 50 -5.66 -8.27 10.91
N ALA A 51 -6.95 -8.59 11.06
CA ALA A 51 -7.46 -9.45 12.15
C ALA A 51 -7.27 -10.95 11.89
N ARG A 52 -7.20 -11.38 10.64
CA ARG A 52 -6.95 -12.80 10.30
C ARG A 52 -5.48 -13.11 10.55
N ARG A 53 -5.22 -13.91 11.58
CA ARG A 53 -4.00 -14.72 11.73
C ARG A 53 -4.00 -15.79 10.63
N GLN A 54 -3.92 -15.41 9.34
CA GLN A 54 -3.65 -16.41 8.31
C GLN A 54 -2.26 -16.98 8.58
N PRO A 55 -2.11 -18.29 8.69
CA PRO A 55 -0.80 -18.91 8.74
C PRO A 55 -0.05 -18.51 7.46
N LEU A 56 1.19 -18.09 7.61
CA LEU A 56 2.04 -17.76 6.45
C LEU A 56 2.23 -19.03 5.60
N ASN A 57 2.04 -18.89 4.31
CA ASN A 57 2.33 -19.93 3.34
C ASN A 57 3.69 -19.65 2.73
N LEU A 58 4.76 -19.86 3.52
CA LEU A 58 6.12 -19.63 3.07
C LEU A 58 6.48 -20.62 1.96
N LYS A 59 6.86 -20.08 0.81
CA LYS A 59 7.29 -20.81 -0.37
C LYS A 59 8.56 -20.16 -0.92
N ARG A 60 9.24 -20.87 -1.80
CA ARG A 60 10.28 -20.30 -2.64
C ARG A 60 9.62 -19.34 -3.65
N VAL A 61 9.94 -18.07 -3.57
CA VAL A 61 9.44 -17.01 -4.45
C VAL A 61 10.57 -16.41 -5.26
N GLU A 62 10.36 -16.29 -6.56
CA GLU A 62 11.24 -15.58 -7.49
C GLU A 62 10.70 -14.14 -7.66
N LEU A 63 11.27 -13.18 -6.91
CA LEU A 63 10.74 -11.81 -6.83
C LEU A 63 10.64 -11.11 -8.19
N ASN A 64 11.60 -11.34 -9.09
CA ASN A 64 11.54 -10.73 -10.42
C ASN A 64 10.29 -11.18 -11.18
N GLN A 65 9.97 -12.47 -11.15
CA GLN A 65 8.79 -13.02 -11.81
C GLN A 65 7.50 -12.46 -11.18
N LEU A 66 7.47 -12.35 -9.86
CA LEU A 66 6.34 -11.75 -9.14
C LEU A 66 6.10 -10.30 -9.59
N ILE A 67 7.15 -9.47 -9.63
CA ILE A 67 7.04 -8.06 -10.05
C ILE A 67 6.60 -7.95 -11.51
N GLU A 68 7.13 -8.80 -12.38
CA GLU A 68 6.75 -8.84 -13.79
C GLU A 68 5.28 -9.24 -13.97
N SER A 69 4.79 -10.24 -13.22
CA SER A 69 3.38 -10.67 -13.26
C SER A 69 2.41 -9.58 -12.78
N MET A 70 2.86 -8.74 -11.85
CA MET A 70 2.06 -7.62 -11.32
C MET A 70 2.09 -6.37 -12.20
N HIS A 71 2.95 -6.30 -13.22
CA HIS A 71 3.21 -5.06 -13.97
C HIS A 71 1.94 -4.37 -14.47
N ASP A 72 1.02 -5.11 -15.09
CA ASP A 72 -0.23 -4.57 -15.62
C ASP A 72 -1.15 -4.02 -14.53
N LEU A 73 -1.23 -4.71 -13.38
CA LEU A 73 -2.00 -4.26 -12.24
C LEU A 73 -1.42 -2.97 -11.65
N LEU A 74 -0.11 -2.91 -11.48
CA LEU A 74 0.59 -1.75 -10.94
C LEU A 74 0.45 -0.54 -11.88
N SER A 75 0.59 -0.76 -13.19
CA SER A 75 0.43 0.29 -14.21
C SER A 75 -0.99 0.88 -14.20
N ARG A 76 -2.01 0.03 -14.12
CA ARG A 76 -3.41 0.50 -14.01
C ARG A 76 -3.67 1.25 -12.70
N THR A 77 -3.06 0.82 -11.60
CA THR A 77 -3.21 1.45 -10.28
C THR A 77 -2.61 2.85 -10.24
N LEU A 78 -1.46 3.05 -10.89
CA LEU A 78 -0.75 4.33 -10.95
C LEU A 78 -1.39 5.32 -11.94
N GLY A 79 -2.02 4.82 -12.99
CA GLY A 79 -2.53 5.67 -14.07
C GLY A 79 -1.44 6.10 -15.06
N SER A 80 -1.83 6.81 -16.12
CA SER A 80 -0.95 7.15 -17.25
C SER A 80 0.07 8.27 -16.96
N HIS A 81 -0.08 8.99 -15.86
CA HIS A 81 0.76 10.14 -15.49
C HIS A 81 1.99 9.74 -14.64
N ILE A 82 2.09 8.48 -14.21
CA ILE A 82 3.23 7.98 -13.44
C ILE A 82 3.93 6.87 -14.23
N HIS A 83 5.24 7.03 -14.42
CA HIS A 83 6.06 6.06 -15.15
C HIS A 83 6.63 5.01 -14.19
N ILE A 84 6.44 3.72 -14.51
CA ILE A 84 7.10 2.61 -13.78
C ILE A 84 8.45 2.33 -14.43
N ARG A 85 9.49 2.24 -13.60
CA ARG A 85 10.83 1.80 -13.98
C ARG A 85 11.22 0.58 -13.15
N ASN A 86 11.35 -0.57 -13.80
CA ASN A 86 11.84 -1.78 -13.16
C ASN A 86 13.36 -1.90 -13.32
N GLN A 87 14.07 -2.14 -12.22
CA GLN A 87 15.52 -2.38 -12.15
C GLN A 87 15.76 -3.71 -11.44
N LEU A 88 15.53 -4.79 -12.15
CA LEU A 88 15.56 -6.15 -11.63
C LEU A 88 16.92 -6.80 -11.94
N GLN A 89 17.69 -7.12 -10.90
CA GLN A 89 18.99 -7.76 -11.04
C GLN A 89 18.82 -9.17 -11.60
N GLN A 90 19.62 -9.52 -12.60
CA GLN A 90 19.72 -10.91 -13.10
C GLN A 90 20.40 -11.80 -12.05
N GLY A 91 19.93 -13.05 -11.93
CA GLY A 91 20.48 -13.98 -10.93
C GLY A 91 20.12 -13.58 -9.49
N LEU A 92 18.94 -12.95 -9.30
CA LEU A 92 18.41 -12.67 -7.99
C LEU A 92 18.19 -13.97 -7.22
N TRP A 93 18.56 -13.98 -5.95
CA TRP A 93 18.34 -15.15 -5.10
C TRP A 93 16.85 -15.37 -4.86
N PRO A 94 16.38 -16.62 -4.79
CA PRO A 94 15.02 -16.89 -4.37
C PRO A 94 14.86 -16.60 -2.87
N VAL A 95 13.69 -16.12 -2.49
CA VAL A 95 13.35 -15.85 -1.10
C VAL A 95 12.32 -16.84 -0.58
N SER A 96 12.39 -17.17 0.71
CA SER A 96 11.33 -17.92 1.39
C SER A 96 10.28 -16.91 1.89
N SER A 97 9.15 -16.81 1.22
CA SER A 97 8.14 -15.77 1.50
C SER A 97 6.73 -16.23 1.17
N ASP A 98 5.74 -15.46 1.56
CA ASP A 98 4.35 -15.61 1.16
C ASP A 98 4.05 -14.64 0.01
N GLU A 99 3.83 -15.20 -1.17
CA GLU A 99 3.62 -14.45 -2.41
C GLU A 99 2.46 -13.47 -2.30
N ASN A 100 1.32 -13.86 -1.73
CA ASN A 100 0.16 -13.00 -1.55
C ASN A 100 0.44 -11.80 -0.61
N GLN A 101 1.27 -12.04 0.43
CA GLN A 101 1.67 -10.97 1.35
C GLN A 101 2.63 -9.99 0.69
N LEU A 102 3.54 -10.46 -0.18
CA LEU A 102 4.43 -9.62 -0.98
C LEU A 102 3.65 -8.78 -1.99
N GLU A 103 2.72 -9.40 -2.72
CA GLU A 103 1.83 -8.68 -3.64
C GLU A 103 1.04 -7.58 -2.93
N SER A 104 0.45 -7.91 -1.78
CA SER A 104 -0.30 -6.95 -0.96
C SER A 104 0.59 -5.81 -0.47
N ALA A 105 1.82 -6.11 -0.03
CA ALA A 105 2.77 -5.10 0.41
C ALA A 105 3.17 -4.17 -0.75
N LEU A 106 3.53 -4.74 -1.90
CA LEU A 106 3.91 -3.98 -3.09
C LEU A 106 2.76 -3.09 -3.56
N LEU A 107 1.54 -3.60 -3.63
CA LEU A 107 0.37 -2.82 -4.01
C LEU A 107 0.10 -1.65 -3.06
N ASN A 108 0.24 -1.86 -1.74
CA ASN A 108 0.10 -0.79 -0.75
C ASN A 108 1.17 0.31 -0.93
N LEU A 109 2.43 -0.06 -1.20
CA LEU A 109 3.49 0.91 -1.48
C LEU A 109 3.21 1.70 -2.77
N VAL A 110 2.75 1.03 -3.82
CA VAL A 110 2.40 1.64 -5.10
C VAL A 110 1.22 2.62 -4.97
N ILE A 111 0.18 2.27 -4.20
CA ILE A 111 -0.94 3.17 -3.92
C ILE A 111 -0.46 4.42 -3.17
N ASN A 112 0.42 4.26 -2.18
CA ASN A 112 0.97 5.40 -1.44
C ASN A 112 1.85 6.29 -2.34
N ALA A 113 2.66 5.71 -3.21
CA ALA A 113 3.46 6.44 -4.18
C ALA A 113 2.59 7.23 -5.17
N ARG A 114 1.50 6.62 -5.68
CA ARG A 114 0.52 7.33 -6.54
C ARG A 114 -0.05 8.56 -5.82
N ASP A 115 -0.49 8.36 -4.58
CA ASP A 115 -1.11 9.44 -3.81
C ASP A 115 -0.11 10.57 -3.46
N ALA A 116 1.20 10.26 -3.42
CA ALA A 116 2.27 11.23 -3.25
C ALA A 116 2.68 11.95 -4.55
N MET A 117 2.21 11.49 -5.72
CA MET A 117 2.53 12.01 -7.04
C MET A 117 1.28 12.46 -7.83
N PRO A 118 0.46 13.41 -7.31
CA PRO A 118 -0.78 13.83 -7.97
C PRO A 118 -0.55 14.44 -9.37
N ASP A 119 0.58 15.11 -9.56
CA ASP A 119 0.95 15.74 -10.83
C ASP A 119 1.80 14.84 -11.74
N GLY A 120 1.89 13.55 -11.39
CA GLY A 120 2.72 12.58 -12.09
C GLY A 120 4.12 12.44 -11.50
N GLY A 121 4.90 11.54 -12.11
CA GLY A 121 6.25 11.26 -11.63
C GLY A 121 6.78 9.91 -12.10
N THR A 122 7.77 9.39 -11.38
CA THR A 122 8.39 8.09 -11.64
C THR A 122 8.37 7.23 -10.39
N LEU A 123 7.88 6.01 -10.54
CA LEU A 123 8.02 4.95 -9.54
C LEU A 123 9.11 3.97 -10.01
N THR A 124 10.15 3.81 -9.21
CA THR A 124 11.22 2.83 -9.48
C THR A 124 11.07 1.64 -8.54
N ILE A 125 10.95 0.45 -9.10
CA ILE A 125 10.98 -0.83 -8.36
C ILE A 125 12.32 -1.50 -8.67
N ARG A 126 13.11 -1.75 -7.62
CA ARG A 126 14.45 -2.34 -7.77
C ARG A 126 14.58 -3.58 -6.90
N CYS A 127 15.17 -4.64 -7.46
CA CYS A 127 15.55 -5.84 -6.72
C CYS A 127 17.04 -6.10 -6.88
N THR A 128 17.74 -6.33 -5.75
CA THR A 128 19.17 -6.65 -5.73
C THR A 128 19.49 -7.64 -4.63
N ASN A 129 20.48 -8.49 -4.88
CA ASN A 129 21.09 -9.29 -3.83
C ASN A 129 21.95 -8.38 -2.93
N THR A 130 21.84 -8.54 -1.63
CA THR A 130 22.62 -7.80 -0.64
C THR A 130 23.04 -8.71 0.50
N THR A 131 24.05 -8.31 1.24
CA THR A 131 24.46 -8.99 2.46
C THR A 131 24.46 -7.98 3.59
N LEU A 132 23.62 -8.24 4.60
CA LEU A 132 23.57 -7.41 5.80
C LEU A 132 24.66 -7.90 6.78
N ASP A 133 25.46 -6.98 7.29
CA ASP A 133 26.47 -7.28 8.30
C ASP A 133 25.89 -7.28 9.72
N GLU A 134 26.65 -7.77 10.69
CA GLU A 134 26.23 -7.79 12.09
C GLU A 134 26.04 -6.36 12.65
N ALA A 135 26.83 -5.39 12.20
CA ALA A 135 26.72 -4.03 12.65
C ALA A 135 25.38 -3.38 12.18
N TYR A 136 24.90 -3.77 11.01
CA TYR A 136 23.57 -3.37 10.54
C TYR A 136 22.47 -4.03 11.37
N ALA A 137 22.55 -5.33 11.64
CA ALA A 137 21.58 -6.08 12.43
C ALA A 137 21.46 -5.54 13.86
N VAL A 138 22.57 -5.16 14.49
CA VAL A 138 22.57 -4.55 15.83
C VAL A 138 21.83 -3.22 15.85
N ARG A 139 21.94 -2.41 14.79
CA ARG A 139 21.26 -1.09 14.70
C ARG A 139 19.80 -1.18 14.30
N ASN A 140 19.37 -2.29 13.71
CA ASN A 140 18.04 -2.50 13.16
C ASN A 140 17.39 -3.75 13.79
N PRO A 141 16.54 -3.59 14.81
CA PRO A 141 16.06 -4.69 15.68
C PRO A 141 15.35 -5.84 14.96
N HIS A 142 14.87 -5.64 13.74
CA HIS A 142 14.19 -6.68 12.95
C HIS A 142 15.04 -7.22 11.80
N ALA A 143 16.28 -6.72 11.65
CA ALA A 143 17.21 -7.20 10.64
C ALA A 143 18.07 -8.37 11.18
N HIS A 144 18.39 -9.31 10.31
CA HIS A 144 19.32 -10.41 10.59
C HIS A 144 20.54 -10.26 9.68
N SER A 145 21.73 -10.63 10.17
CA SER A 145 22.93 -10.67 9.33
C SER A 145 22.86 -11.83 8.34
N GLY A 146 23.54 -11.69 7.19
CA GLY A 146 23.60 -12.71 6.17
C GLY A 146 23.03 -12.27 4.81
N PRO A 147 22.85 -13.23 3.86
CA PRO A 147 22.37 -12.94 2.53
C PRO A 147 20.87 -12.58 2.53
N HIS A 148 20.53 -11.51 1.84
CA HIS A 148 19.17 -10.99 1.69
C HIS A 148 18.92 -10.58 0.24
N VAL A 149 17.64 -10.47 -0.11
CA VAL A 149 17.22 -9.76 -1.32
C VAL A 149 16.58 -8.45 -0.88
N GLU A 150 17.10 -7.34 -1.38
CA GLU A 150 16.52 -6.03 -1.19
C GLU A 150 15.49 -5.76 -2.30
N LEU A 151 14.26 -5.48 -1.90
CA LEU A 151 13.22 -4.91 -2.74
C LEU A 151 13.06 -3.44 -2.36
N SER A 152 13.38 -2.55 -3.29
CA SER A 152 13.22 -1.10 -3.10
C SER A 152 12.10 -0.56 -3.99
N VAL A 153 11.21 0.23 -3.39
CA VAL A 153 10.16 0.98 -4.08
C VAL A 153 10.39 2.46 -3.82
N THR A 154 10.75 3.20 -4.86
CA THR A 154 11.14 4.63 -4.78
C THR A 154 10.25 5.47 -5.67
N ASP A 155 9.60 6.49 -5.10
CA ASP A 155 8.81 7.48 -5.82
C ASP A 155 9.53 8.83 -5.87
N THR A 156 9.10 9.68 -6.80
CA THR A 156 9.54 11.07 -6.95
C THR A 156 8.48 12.07 -6.45
N GLY A 157 7.67 11.66 -5.49
CA GLY A 157 6.54 12.44 -4.99
C GLY A 157 6.91 13.55 -4.01
N CYS A 158 5.91 14.00 -3.25
CA CYS A 158 6.06 15.10 -2.29
C CYS A 158 6.99 14.77 -1.11
N GLY A 159 7.29 13.50 -0.87
CA GLY A 159 8.10 13.07 0.27
C GLY A 159 7.46 13.34 1.63
N MET A 160 8.25 13.12 2.69
CA MET A 160 7.80 13.24 4.08
C MET A 160 8.82 13.97 4.94
N SER A 161 8.36 14.64 6.00
CA SER A 161 9.23 15.14 7.07
C SER A 161 9.77 13.97 7.90
N SER A 162 10.88 14.18 8.61
CA SER A 162 11.44 13.17 9.53
C SER A 162 10.43 12.73 10.59
N GLU A 163 9.68 13.67 11.15
CA GLU A 163 8.63 13.39 12.13
C GLU A 163 7.53 12.46 11.55
N THR A 164 7.12 12.70 10.31
CA THR A 164 6.16 11.83 9.61
C THR A 164 6.78 10.46 9.35
N ALA A 165 8.02 10.39 8.85
CA ALA A 165 8.70 9.15 8.53
C ALA A 165 8.88 8.23 9.74
N GLU A 166 9.08 8.77 10.94
CA GLU A 166 9.16 8.00 12.19
C GLU A 166 7.84 7.30 12.56
N ARG A 167 6.71 7.86 12.12
CA ARG A 167 5.36 7.43 12.53
C ARG A 167 4.58 6.66 11.47
N ILE A 168 5.06 6.61 10.23
CA ILE A 168 4.28 6.05 9.11
C ILE A 168 3.87 4.58 9.28
N PHE A 169 4.58 3.83 10.12
CA PHE A 169 4.25 2.44 10.41
C PHE A 169 3.31 2.26 11.61
N GLU A 170 2.95 3.35 12.32
CA GLU A 170 1.95 3.31 13.38
C GLU A 170 0.56 3.00 12.78
N PRO A 171 -0.20 2.04 13.35
CA PRO A 171 -1.57 1.79 12.91
C PRO A 171 -2.43 3.05 13.02
N PHE A 172 -3.26 3.30 11.99
CA PHE A 172 -4.17 4.45 11.88
C PHE A 172 -3.49 5.81 11.67
N PHE A 173 -2.16 5.89 11.63
CA PHE A 173 -1.47 7.14 11.30
C PHE A 173 -1.66 7.48 9.81
N THR A 174 -2.09 8.70 9.54
CA THR A 174 -2.27 9.22 8.18
C THR A 174 -2.13 10.74 8.15
N THR A 175 -1.51 11.26 7.09
CA THR A 175 -1.44 12.70 6.79
C THR A 175 -2.52 13.12 5.79
N LYS A 176 -3.32 12.18 5.28
CA LYS A 176 -4.41 12.46 4.33
C LYS A 176 -5.63 13.02 5.06
N PRO A 177 -6.47 13.81 4.36
CA PRO A 177 -7.72 14.33 4.91
C PRO A 177 -8.62 13.22 5.47
N THR A 178 -9.46 13.59 6.43
CA THR A 178 -10.39 12.65 7.07
C THR A 178 -11.27 11.94 6.03
N GLY A 179 -11.21 10.61 6.02
CA GLY A 179 -11.96 9.74 5.11
C GLY A 179 -11.22 9.34 3.82
N GLU A 180 -10.04 9.89 3.52
CA GLU A 180 -9.25 9.55 2.34
C GLU A 180 -8.10 8.58 2.65
N GLY A 181 -7.63 8.56 3.88
CA GLY A 181 -6.60 7.63 4.37
C GLY A 181 -7.10 6.77 5.52
N THR A 182 -6.85 5.45 5.46
CA THR A 182 -7.17 4.54 6.58
C THR A 182 -6.06 4.46 7.61
N GLY A 183 -4.84 4.91 7.28
CA GLY A 183 -3.65 4.76 8.12
C GLY A 183 -3.22 3.30 8.37
N LEU A 184 -3.79 2.33 7.61
CA LEU A 184 -3.48 0.90 7.79
C LEU A 184 -2.54 0.33 6.73
N GLY A 185 -2.35 1.02 5.60
CA GLY A 185 -1.56 0.50 4.48
C GLY A 185 -0.12 0.18 4.85
N LEU A 186 0.61 1.15 5.38
CA LEU A 186 2.03 0.98 5.73
C LEU A 186 2.24 0.14 6.99
N SER A 187 1.36 0.22 7.99
CA SER A 187 1.40 -0.66 9.15
C SER A 187 1.15 -2.13 8.76
N THR A 188 0.32 -2.40 7.75
CA THR A 188 0.13 -3.73 7.18
C THR A 188 1.38 -4.21 6.44
N VAL A 189 2.02 -3.34 5.64
CA VAL A 189 3.31 -3.64 4.99
C VAL A 189 4.35 -4.04 6.03
N PHE A 190 4.54 -3.22 7.07
CA PHE A 190 5.47 -3.50 8.16
C PHE A 190 5.19 -4.85 8.83
N ALA A 191 3.92 -5.10 9.20
CA ALA A 191 3.53 -6.35 9.84
C ALA A 191 3.76 -7.58 8.95
N ASN A 192 3.46 -7.48 7.64
CA ASN A 192 3.67 -8.56 6.69
C ASN A 192 5.15 -8.87 6.50
N VAL A 193 5.98 -7.84 6.25
CA VAL A 193 7.43 -8.00 6.08
C VAL A 193 8.07 -8.61 7.33
N THR A 194 7.74 -8.10 8.51
CA THR A 194 8.27 -8.62 9.79
C THR A 194 7.84 -10.07 10.03
N LYS A 195 6.58 -10.43 9.76
CA LYS A 195 6.11 -11.82 9.89
C LYS A 195 6.84 -12.78 8.96
N MET A 196 7.24 -12.35 7.78
CA MET A 196 8.01 -13.15 6.83
C MET A 196 9.50 -13.23 7.17
N GLY A 197 9.93 -12.63 8.30
CA GLY A 197 11.32 -12.59 8.73
C GLY A 197 12.14 -11.52 7.99
N GLY A 198 11.49 -10.60 7.30
CA GLY A 198 12.10 -9.48 6.62
C GLY A 198 12.23 -8.24 7.50
N HIS A 199 12.87 -7.22 6.95
CA HIS A 199 13.06 -5.92 7.56
C HIS A 199 12.66 -4.83 6.57
N ILE A 200 12.06 -3.74 7.04
CA ILE A 200 11.67 -2.60 6.20
C ILE A 200 12.20 -1.30 6.76
N THR A 201 12.75 -0.47 5.89
CA THR A 201 13.18 0.90 6.19
C THR A 201 12.55 1.89 5.23
N VAL A 202 12.54 3.15 5.62
CA VAL A 202 12.11 4.27 4.78
C VAL A 202 13.16 5.37 4.83
N GLU A 203 13.45 5.93 3.67
CA GLU A 203 14.18 7.18 3.52
C GLU A 203 13.30 8.14 2.74
N SER A 204 13.10 9.36 3.28
CA SER A 204 12.29 10.37 2.62
C SER A 204 12.74 11.77 3.01
N ARG A 205 12.55 12.71 2.10
CA ARG A 205 12.70 14.15 2.34
C ARG A 205 11.61 14.90 1.61
N LEU A 206 11.11 15.97 2.21
CA LEU A 206 10.10 16.82 1.57
C LEU A 206 10.57 17.28 0.19
N GLY A 207 9.72 17.13 -0.81
CA GLY A 207 9.98 17.47 -2.21
C GLY A 207 10.94 16.53 -2.96
N GLN A 208 11.41 15.44 -2.34
CA GLN A 208 12.37 14.49 -2.95
C GLN A 208 11.84 13.07 -3.04
N GLY A 209 10.55 12.86 -2.73
CA GLY A 209 9.93 11.54 -2.74
C GLY A 209 10.29 10.68 -1.53
N ALA A 210 10.00 9.39 -1.64
CA ALA A 210 10.30 8.39 -0.61
C ALA A 210 10.87 7.11 -1.23
N ALA A 211 11.75 6.44 -0.48
CA ALA A 211 12.29 5.13 -0.81
C ALA A 211 12.00 4.15 0.35
N PHE A 212 11.22 3.15 0.09
CA PHE A 212 10.97 2.01 0.98
C PHE A 212 11.87 0.85 0.56
N ARG A 213 12.57 0.26 1.53
CA ARG A 213 13.45 -0.90 1.29
C ARG A 213 13.12 -2.01 2.24
#